data_e9e889a02371c6e28d998468baab09e5
#
_entry.id   e9e889a02371c6e28d998468baab09e5
#
_cell.length_a   1.000
_cell.length_b   1.000
_cell.length_c   1.000
_cell.angle_alpha   90.00
_cell.angle_beta   90.00
_cell.angle_gamma   90.00
#
_symmetry.space_group_name_H-M   'P 1'
#
loop_
_entity.id
_entity.type
_entity.pdbx_description
1 polymer ?
#
loop_
_entity_poly.entity_id
_entity_poly.type
_entity_poly.pdbx_seq_one_letter_code
_entity_poly.pdbx_strand_id
1 'polypeptide(L)'
;MKVRALNAALRVLVVGAGVAGISLARGLLRDGHDVIVFEQRPDLQAGGGAVTIWSNGATVLGQLGVDMAGAGQSLSAVQVTTSTGRALATLDMTAMARGLGAPVRMVPRRVLLERLLDDFPAERIRCNARAVGVSGTDGEVRVDFDDGSSVRGDLLIGADGLHSMVRDLTDAPPAKPTGWSSWQGLVSLPDLVADKRVALMIVGKHGNLGLWPAGGYELQWWFDLPWSADFVRPASPIGMIRQQFAGWSAPVDRVLAALTDDDLAGSPYPHFRHPVPGAGRGAITLIGDASHTMPPTMAQGTNQALLDTMVLCKALADLPPEPSHDDLARALRWYENTRRRKVAAVSRVTALQLSHSELVLRPAAFIPDRLHTWGMTMFLRSVSHRRMSAEISRGLGLADISPIAG
;
A
#
# COMPACT_ATOMS: atom_id res chain seq x y z
N MET A 1 25.26 7.87 -11.19
CA MET A 1 24.78 6.62 -10.55
C MET A 1 25.87 5.57 -10.66
N LYS A 2 26.48 5.12 -9.56
CA LYS A 2 27.44 4.01 -9.61
C LYS A 2 26.62 2.74 -9.82
N VAL A 3 26.71 2.16 -11.02
CA VAL A 3 26.19 0.82 -11.31
C VAL A 3 26.96 -0.16 -10.42
N ARG A 4 26.25 -0.85 -9.53
CA ARG A 4 26.83 -1.96 -8.75
C ARG A 4 27.26 -3.03 -9.75
N ALA A 5 28.45 -3.59 -9.58
CA ALA A 5 28.88 -4.72 -10.41
C ALA A 5 27.79 -5.81 -10.32
N LEU A 6 27.24 -6.17 -11.48
CA LEU A 6 26.16 -7.16 -11.61
C LEU A 6 26.68 -8.53 -11.18
N ASN A 7 26.01 -9.08 -10.19
CA ASN A 7 26.06 -10.52 -9.97
C ASN A 7 25.22 -11.21 -11.04
N ALA A 8 24.57 -11.67 -11.58
CA ALA A 8 23.86 -12.17 -12.74
C ALA A 8 22.64 -11.29 -13.08
N ALA A 9 22.48 -10.90 -14.32
CA ALA A 9 21.26 -10.27 -14.81
C ALA A 9 20.17 -11.33 -15.01
N LEU A 10 19.18 -11.38 -14.12
CA LEU A 10 18.00 -12.24 -14.28
C LEU A 10 16.98 -11.56 -15.20
N ARG A 11 16.29 -12.36 -16.01
CA ARG A 11 15.09 -11.92 -16.72
C ARG A 11 13.87 -12.11 -15.83
N VAL A 12 13.34 -11.00 -15.32
CA VAL A 12 12.26 -10.98 -14.34
C VAL A 12 10.95 -10.56 -15.00
N LEU A 13 9.94 -11.41 -14.89
CA LEU A 13 8.58 -11.15 -15.34
C LEU A 13 7.75 -10.67 -14.16
N VAL A 14 7.10 -9.51 -14.29
CA VAL A 14 6.23 -8.93 -13.26
C VAL A 14 4.82 -8.83 -13.79
N VAL A 15 3.85 -9.49 -13.19
CA VAL A 15 2.44 -9.39 -13.55
C VAL A 15 1.75 -8.40 -12.64
N GLY A 16 1.27 -7.29 -13.22
CA GLY A 16 0.61 -6.16 -12.56
C GLY A 16 1.49 -4.91 -12.49
N ALA A 17 1.03 -3.81 -13.12
CA ALA A 17 1.69 -2.51 -13.13
C ALA A 17 1.13 -1.52 -12.07
N GLY A 18 0.63 -2.04 -10.96
CA GLY A 18 0.28 -1.23 -9.80
C GLY A 18 1.51 -0.74 -9.04
N VAL A 19 1.28 -0.03 -7.91
CA VAL A 19 2.37 0.50 -7.07
C VAL A 19 3.39 -0.57 -6.69
N ALA A 20 2.96 -1.78 -6.33
CA ALA A 20 3.85 -2.88 -5.98
C ALA A 20 4.75 -3.30 -7.15
N GLY A 21 4.15 -3.58 -8.33
CA GLY A 21 4.89 -4.06 -9.50
C GLY A 21 5.86 -3.02 -10.04
N ILE A 22 5.44 -1.76 -10.20
CA ILE A 22 6.32 -0.68 -10.70
C ILE A 22 7.43 -0.36 -9.71
N SER A 23 7.14 -0.33 -8.40
CA SER A 23 8.17 -0.12 -7.37
C SER A 23 9.25 -1.20 -7.43
N LEU A 24 8.84 -2.46 -7.55
CA LEU A 24 9.77 -3.57 -7.65
C LEU A 24 10.57 -3.52 -8.96
N ALA A 25 9.89 -3.32 -10.09
CA ALA A 25 10.55 -3.23 -11.39
C ALA A 25 11.61 -2.11 -11.41
N ARG A 26 11.28 -0.93 -10.83
CA ARG A 26 12.23 0.18 -10.69
C ARG A 26 13.48 -0.22 -9.88
N GLY A 27 13.28 -0.94 -8.76
CA GLY A 27 14.39 -1.42 -7.95
C GLY A 27 15.26 -2.43 -8.68
N LEU A 28 14.66 -3.41 -9.34
CA LEU A 28 15.37 -4.45 -10.08
C LEU A 28 16.09 -3.94 -11.33
N LEU A 29 15.49 -3.01 -12.09
CA LEU A 29 16.16 -2.33 -13.21
C LEU A 29 17.39 -1.55 -12.75
N ARG A 30 17.27 -0.81 -11.64
CA ARG A 30 18.41 -0.11 -11.03
C ARG A 30 19.52 -1.09 -10.63
N ASP A 31 19.15 -2.24 -10.12
CA ASP A 31 20.08 -3.30 -9.70
C ASP A 31 20.59 -4.13 -10.90
N GLY A 32 20.16 -3.81 -12.16
CA GLY A 32 20.70 -4.32 -13.42
C GLY A 32 20.03 -5.57 -13.97
N HIS A 33 18.89 -5.97 -13.44
CA HIS A 33 18.11 -7.07 -14.00
C HIS A 33 17.36 -6.67 -15.27
N ASP A 34 17.06 -7.64 -16.16
CA ASP A 34 16.18 -7.47 -17.32
C ASP A 34 14.71 -7.66 -16.87
N VAL A 35 13.96 -6.58 -16.73
CA VAL A 35 12.61 -6.62 -16.18
C VAL A 35 11.58 -6.26 -17.24
N ILE A 36 10.49 -7.04 -17.29
CA ILE A 36 9.30 -6.73 -18.08
C ILE A 36 8.08 -6.76 -17.15
N VAL A 37 7.27 -5.71 -17.21
CA VAL A 37 6.01 -5.59 -16.46
C VAL A 37 4.84 -5.78 -17.41
N PHE A 38 3.87 -6.61 -17.03
CA PHE A 38 2.65 -6.87 -17.80
C PHE A 38 1.44 -6.31 -17.07
N GLU A 39 0.63 -5.52 -17.78
CA GLU A 39 -0.61 -4.92 -17.27
C GLU A 39 -1.78 -5.31 -18.18
N GLN A 40 -2.86 -5.80 -17.58
CA GLN A 40 -4.05 -6.22 -18.32
C GLN A 40 -4.86 -5.05 -18.91
N ARG A 41 -4.74 -3.84 -18.32
CA ARG A 41 -5.42 -2.65 -18.79
C ARG A 41 -4.69 -2.03 -19.99
N PRO A 42 -5.41 -1.24 -20.81
CA PRO A 42 -4.79 -0.55 -21.94
C PRO A 42 -3.84 0.57 -21.51
N ASP A 43 -3.98 1.05 -20.28
CA ASP A 43 -3.21 2.16 -19.73
C ASP A 43 -2.87 1.95 -18.26
N LEU A 44 -1.93 2.76 -17.77
CA LEU A 44 -1.49 2.75 -16.38
C LEU A 44 -2.33 3.73 -15.56
N GLN A 45 -3.55 3.32 -15.24
CA GLN A 45 -4.42 4.12 -14.38
C GLN A 45 -4.36 3.64 -12.93
N ALA A 46 -4.04 4.55 -12.03
CA ALA A 46 -4.28 4.34 -10.62
C ALA A 46 -5.77 4.58 -10.32
N GLY A 47 -6.43 3.62 -9.69
CA GLY A 47 -7.81 3.78 -9.23
C GLY A 47 -7.99 5.04 -8.37
N GLY A 48 -9.21 5.58 -8.32
CA GLY A 48 -9.54 6.81 -7.58
C GLY A 48 -9.16 6.76 -6.10
N GLY A 49 -8.97 7.92 -5.51
CA GLY A 49 -8.60 8.09 -4.11
C GLY A 49 -7.10 8.27 -3.88
N ALA A 50 -6.74 8.41 -2.61
CA ALA A 50 -5.36 8.62 -2.18
C ALA A 50 -4.91 7.52 -1.20
N VAL A 51 -3.61 7.46 -0.96
CA VAL A 51 -2.99 6.52 -0.02
C VAL A 51 -2.11 7.25 0.98
N THR A 52 -2.07 6.77 2.19
CA THR A 52 -1.14 7.27 3.20
C THR A 52 0.22 6.58 3.01
N ILE A 53 1.22 7.37 2.68
CA ILE A 53 2.61 6.92 2.70
C ILE A 53 3.18 7.24 4.07
N TRP A 54 3.34 6.21 4.88
CA TRP A 54 3.98 6.28 6.18
C TRP A 54 5.50 6.36 6.03
N SER A 55 6.18 6.74 7.10
CA SER A 55 7.65 6.89 7.08
C SER A 55 8.39 5.65 6.58
N ASN A 56 7.86 4.44 6.85
CA ASN A 56 8.45 3.19 6.35
C ASN A 56 8.37 3.06 4.82
N GLY A 57 7.23 3.39 4.22
CA GLY A 57 7.08 3.43 2.76
C GLY A 57 7.85 4.58 2.13
N ALA A 58 7.83 5.77 2.75
CA ALA A 58 8.55 6.95 2.28
C ALA A 58 10.07 6.70 2.20
N THR A 59 10.63 5.99 3.17
CA THR A 59 12.06 5.60 3.13
C THR A 59 12.36 4.70 1.93
N VAL A 60 11.51 3.73 1.61
CA VAL A 60 11.70 2.86 0.45
C VAL A 60 11.59 3.65 -0.86
N LEU A 61 10.62 4.56 -0.98
CA LEU A 61 10.51 5.44 -2.16
C LEU A 61 11.79 6.25 -2.38
N GLY A 62 12.36 6.81 -1.31
CA GLY A 62 13.66 7.48 -1.37
C GLY A 62 14.80 6.55 -1.82
N GLN A 63 14.83 5.31 -1.32
CA GLN A 63 15.81 4.29 -1.75
C GLN A 63 15.66 3.92 -3.23
N LEU A 64 14.44 3.98 -3.77
CA LEU A 64 14.17 3.76 -5.19
C LEU A 64 14.47 5.00 -6.06
N GLY A 65 14.91 6.11 -5.47
CA GLY A 65 15.18 7.36 -6.18
C GLY A 65 13.89 8.08 -6.61
N VAL A 66 12.76 7.82 -5.97
CA VAL A 66 11.49 8.48 -6.28
C VAL A 66 11.42 9.81 -5.55
N ASP A 67 11.34 10.91 -6.31
CA ASP A 67 11.15 12.24 -5.74
C ASP A 67 9.70 12.45 -5.30
N MET A 68 9.50 12.55 -4.00
CA MET A 68 8.21 12.84 -3.40
C MET A 68 8.02 14.33 -3.03
N ALA A 69 8.91 15.23 -3.49
CA ALA A 69 8.73 16.66 -3.28
C ALA A 69 7.46 17.15 -3.99
N GLY A 70 6.62 17.89 -3.27
CA GLY A 70 5.34 18.35 -3.81
C GLY A 70 4.26 17.28 -4.04
N ALA A 71 4.57 15.98 -3.87
CA ALA A 71 3.59 14.91 -4.04
C ALA A 71 2.65 14.82 -2.84
N GLY A 72 1.37 15.07 -3.06
CA GLY A 72 0.34 15.02 -2.03
C GLY A 72 0.57 15.99 -0.86
N GLN A 73 -0.03 15.71 0.30
CA GLN A 73 0.03 16.55 1.49
C GLN A 73 0.83 15.89 2.61
N SER A 74 1.83 16.59 3.13
CA SER A 74 2.54 16.21 4.36
C SER A 74 1.64 16.46 5.57
N LEU A 75 1.44 15.45 6.40
CA LEU A 75 0.57 15.55 7.57
C LEU A 75 1.35 15.93 8.82
N SER A 76 0.77 16.81 9.65
CA SER A 76 1.30 17.20 10.96
C SER A 76 0.65 16.42 12.10
N ALA A 77 -0.63 16.07 11.96
CA ALA A 77 -1.38 15.33 12.97
C ALA A 77 -2.51 14.49 12.34
N VAL A 78 -2.95 13.47 13.07
CA VAL A 78 -4.25 12.80 12.86
C VAL A 78 -5.07 12.98 14.15
N GLN A 79 -6.22 13.60 14.04
CA GLN A 79 -7.18 13.74 15.11
C GLN A 79 -8.25 12.66 15.00
N VAL A 80 -8.49 11.94 16.07
CA VAL A 80 -9.56 10.95 16.17
C VAL A 80 -10.65 11.50 17.09
N THR A 81 -11.87 11.58 16.57
CA THR A 81 -13.02 12.11 17.32
C THR A 81 -14.21 11.15 17.26
N THR A 82 -15.17 11.31 18.16
CA THR A 82 -16.49 10.65 18.03
C THR A 82 -17.32 11.35 16.95
N SER A 83 -18.43 10.71 16.55
CA SER A 83 -19.45 11.29 15.65
C SER A 83 -20.01 12.62 16.15
N THR A 84 -19.99 12.89 17.48
CA THR A 84 -20.42 14.14 18.09
C THR A 84 -19.32 15.19 18.25
N GLY A 85 -18.09 14.90 17.75
CA GLY A 85 -16.96 15.81 17.80
C GLY A 85 -16.10 15.76 19.08
N ARG A 86 -16.39 14.82 20.03
CA ARG A 86 -15.56 14.64 21.21
C ARG A 86 -14.21 14.05 20.83
N ALA A 87 -13.10 14.67 21.26
CA ALA A 87 -11.76 14.16 21.03
C ALA A 87 -11.52 12.82 21.73
N LEU A 88 -10.88 11.88 21.04
CA LEU A 88 -10.48 10.56 21.54
C LEU A 88 -8.96 10.43 21.60
N ALA A 89 -8.24 10.87 20.55
CA ALA A 89 -6.79 10.80 20.48
C ALA A 89 -6.26 11.75 19.41
N THR A 90 -5.00 12.18 19.58
CA THR A 90 -4.23 12.87 18.55
C THR A 90 -2.91 12.14 18.35
N LEU A 91 -2.57 11.87 17.10
CA LEU A 91 -1.26 11.36 16.70
C LEU A 91 -0.43 12.50 16.13
N ASP A 92 0.69 12.82 16.77
CA ASP A 92 1.67 13.82 16.27
C ASP A 92 2.52 13.18 15.16
N MET A 93 2.15 13.45 13.90
CA MET A 93 2.86 12.94 12.71
C MET A 93 4.25 13.57 12.57
N THR A 94 4.44 14.78 13.07
CA THR A 94 5.76 15.46 13.06
C THR A 94 6.73 14.76 14.00
N ALA A 95 6.29 14.42 15.21
CA ALA A 95 7.09 13.65 16.15
C ALA A 95 7.40 12.25 15.63
N MET A 96 6.41 11.59 14.99
CA MET A 96 6.62 10.29 14.34
C MET A 96 7.66 10.39 13.22
N ALA A 97 7.58 11.41 12.37
CA ALA A 97 8.54 11.64 11.28
C ALA A 97 9.97 11.80 11.81
N ARG A 98 10.16 12.60 12.87
CA ARG A 98 11.46 12.71 13.56
C ARG A 98 11.97 11.36 14.07
N GLY A 99 11.10 10.55 14.65
CA GLY A 99 11.47 9.23 15.18
C GLY A 99 11.73 8.15 14.12
N LEU A 100 11.15 8.29 12.91
CA LEU A 100 11.18 7.30 11.85
C LEU A 100 12.00 7.74 10.63
N GLY A 101 12.35 9.02 10.52
CA GLY A 101 13.26 9.56 9.52
C GLY A 101 12.62 10.05 8.22
N ALA A 102 11.31 9.97 8.07
CA ALA A 102 10.62 10.47 6.87
C ALA A 102 9.21 10.96 7.21
N PRO A 103 8.69 11.99 6.52
CA PRO A 103 7.35 12.52 6.76
C PRO A 103 6.26 11.53 6.34
N VAL A 104 5.13 11.59 7.05
CA VAL A 104 3.89 10.93 6.64
C VAL A 104 3.16 11.82 5.64
N ARG A 105 2.70 11.24 4.53
CA ARG A 105 2.01 11.97 3.47
C ARG A 105 0.72 11.27 3.07
N MET A 106 -0.31 12.06 2.77
CA MET A 106 -1.46 11.60 1.99
C MET A 106 -1.21 11.94 0.52
N VAL A 107 -1.21 10.93 -0.35
CA VAL A 107 -0.81 11.08 -1.75
C VAL A 107 -1.89 10.50 -2.65
N PRO A 108 -2.47 11.27 -3.60
CA PRO A 108 -3.36 10.71 -4.62
C PRO A 108 -2.66 9.55 -5.34
N ARG A 109 -3.37 8.44 -5.55
CA ARG A 109 -2.78 7.24 -6.17
C ARG A 109 -2.20 7.52 -7.54
N ARG A 110 -2.89 8.39 -8.33
CA ARG A 110 -2.38 8.85 -9.64
C ARG A 110 -1.01 9.52 -9.50
N VAL A 111 -0.85 10.42 -8.53
CA VAL A 111 0.42 11.14 -8.29
C VAL A 111 1.52 10.18 -7.84
N LEU A 112 1.21 9.21 -6.96
CA LEU A 112 2.18 8.21 -6.55
C LEU A 112 2.67 7.36 -7.74
N LEU A 113 1.75 6.94 -8.60
CA LEU A 113 2.10 6.15 -9.79
C LEU A 113 2.90 6.99 -10.80
N GLU A 114 2.51 8.24 -11.05
CA GLU A 114 3.26 9.19 -11.88
C GLU A 114 4.71 9.33 -11.38
N ARG A 115 4.90 9.52 -10.06
CA ARG A 115 6.23 9.62 -9.44
C ARG A 115 7.05 8.32 -9.56
N LEU A 116 6.41 7.18 -9.50
CA LEU A 116 7.06 5.88 -9.71
C LEU A 116 7.44 5.63 -11.17
N LEU A 117 6.70 6.22 -12.11
CA LEU A 117 6.93 6.11 -13.54
C LEU A 117 7.89 7.19 -14.07
N ASP A 118 8.23 8.20 -13.26
CA ASP A 118 9.19 9.22 -13.62
C ASP A 118 10.55 8.57 -13.91
N ASP A 119 11.12 8.85 -15.10
CA ASP A 119 12.34 8.18 -15.62
C ASP A 119 12.26 6.64 -15.71
N PHE A 120 11.06 6.05 -15.67
CA PHE A 120 10.89 4.62 -15.90
C PHE A 120 10.84 4.31 -17.40
N PRO A 121 11.59 3.34 -17.92
CA PRO A 121 11.61 3.04 -19.35
C PRO A 121 10.28 2.42 -19.80
N ALA A 122 9.52 3.16 -20.61
CA ALA A 122 8.16 2.78 -21.02
C ALA A 122 8.12 1.45 -21.79
N GLU A 123 9.17 1.12 -22.52
CA GLU A 123 9.33 -0.13 -23.26
C GLU A 123 9.42 -1.38 -22.37
N ARG A 124 9.60 -1.18 -21.07
CA ARG A 124 9.59 -2.25 -20.07
C ARG A 124 8.20 -2.57 -19.56
N ILE A 125 7.17 -1.86 -20.00
CA ILE A 125 5.78 -2.10 -19.63
C ILE A 125 4.99 -2.49 -20.87
N ARG A 126 4.33 -3.66 -20.80
CA ARG A 126 3.40 -4.14 -21.82
C ARG A 126 1.98 -4.04 -21.27
N CYS A 127 1.23 -3.05 -21.73
CA CYS A 127 -0.21 -2.94 -21.49
C CYS A 127 -1.00 -3.86 -22.41
N ASN A 128 -2.31 -4.04 -22.17
CA ASN A 128 -3.16 -5.02 -22.86
C ASN A 128 -2.58 -6.44 -22.82
N ALA A 129 -1.92 -6.80 -21.72
CA ALA A 129 -1.28 -8.10 -21.54
C ALA A 129 -1.88 -8.79 -20.30
N ARG A 130 -3.03 -9.41 -20.50
CA ARG A 130 -3.70 -10.19 -19.47
C ARG A 130 -3.09 -11.59 -19.39
N ALA A 131 -2.37 -11.86 -18.31
CA ALA A 131 -1.84 -13.17 -18.02
C ALA A 131 -3.00 -14.14 -17.72
N VAL A 132 -3.00 -15.30 -18.39
CA VAL A 132 -4.05 -16.34 -18.28
C VAL A 132 -3.50 -17.69 -17.89
N GLY A 133 -2.19 -17.88 -17.95
CA GLY A 133 -1.53 -19.12 -17.57
C GLY A 133 -0.07 -18.90 -17.21
N VAL A 134 0.45 -19.80 -16.36
CA VAL A 134 1.87 -19.88 -16.05
C VAL A 134 2.27 -21.33 -16.08
N SER A 135 3.36 -21.61 -16.75
CA SER A 135 4.01 -22.93 -16.79
C SER A 135 5.51 -22.74 -16.58
N GLY A 136 6.19 -23.78 -16.20
CA GLY A 136 7.64 -23.75 -16.06
C GLY A 136 8.16 -25.13 -15.73
N THR A 137 9.35 -25.41 -16.22
CA THR A 137 10.19 -26.54 -15.85
C THR A 137 11.37 -26.00 -15.04
N ASP A 138 12.25 -26.88 -14.59
CA ASP A 138 13.41 -26.53 -13.77
C ASP A 138 14.18 -25.35 -14.38
N GLY A 139 13.96 -24.16 -13.79
CA GLY A 139 14.72 -22.95 -14.03
C GLY A 139 14.20 -21.92 -15.00
N GLU A 140 13.10 -22.16 -15.66
CA GLU A 140 12.47 -21.19 -16.54
C GLU A 140 10.99 -21.08 -16.21
N VAL A 141 10.44 -19.86 -16.12
CA VAL A 141 9.01 -19.61 -16.01
C VAL A 141 8.50 -19.06 -17.34
N ARG A 142 7.32 -19.49 -17.74
CA ARG A 142 6.61 -19.00 -18.91
C ARG A 142 5.26 -18.46 -18.50
N VAL A 143 4.94 -17.26 -18.95
CA VAL A 143 3.63 -16.63 -18.80
C VAL A 143 2.92 -16.63 -20.14
N ASP A 144 1.69 -17.12 -20.17
CA ASP A 144 0.81 -17.13 -21.33
C ASP A 144 -0.25 -16.02 -21.19
N PHE A 145 -0.54 -15.31 -22.30
CA PHE A 145 -1.46 -14.18 -22.35
C PHE A 145 -2.71 -14.51 -23.16
N ASP A 146 -3.78 -13.76 -22.93
CA ASP A 146 -5.09 -13.93 -23.59
C ASP A 146 -5.06 -13.65 -25.10
N ASP A 147 -4.04 -12.94 -25.60
CA ASP A 147 -3.78 -12.74 -27.03
C ASP A 147 -3.08 -13.96 -27.71
N GLY A 148 -2.85 -15.04 -26.99
CA GLY A 148 -2.15 -16.24 -27.44
C GLY A 148 -0.62 -16.13 -27.43
N SER A 149 -0.05 -14.97 -27.09
CA SER A 149 1.40 -14.81 -26.93
C SER A 149 1.90 -15.40 -25.63
N SER A 150 3.21 -15.64 -25.55
CA SER A 150 3.86 -16.05 -24.30
C SER A 150 5.24 -15.43 -24.14
N VAL A 151 5.68 -15.27 -22.90
CA VAL A 151 7.01 -14.76 -22.57
C VAL A 151 7.65 -15.67 -21.53
N ARG A 152 8.97 -15.87 -21.66
CA ARG A 152 9.77 -16.69 -20.73
C ARG A 152 10.74 -15.82 -19.95
N GLY A 153 11.08 -16.25 -18.76
CA GLY A 153 12.03 -15.58 -17.87
C GLY A 153 12.55 -16.52 -16.79
N ASP A 154 13.51 -16.04 -16.01
CA ASP A 154 14.12 -16.78 -14.91
C ASP A 154 13.27 -16.72 -13.64
N LEU A 155 12.45 -15.66 -13.49
CA LEU A 155 11.68 -15.37 -12.28
C LEU A 155 10.35 -14.72 -12.64
N LEU A 156 9.27 -15.18 -12.01
CA LEU A 156 7.95 -14.55 -12.07
C LEU A 156 7.54 -13.97 -10.73
N ILE A 157 7.05 -12.73 -10.77
CA ILE A 157 6.55 -12.02 -9.60
C ILE A 157 5.09 -11.62 -9.83
N GLY A 158 4.20 -12.17 -9.00
CA GLY A 158 2.80 -11.75 -8.94
C GLY A 158 2.65 -10.46 -8.14
N ALA A 159 2.25 -9.40 -8.84
CA ALA A 159 1.91 -8.09 -8.29
C ALA A 159 0.49 -7.66 -8.74
N ASP A 160 -0.34 -8.62 -9.11
CA ASP A 160 -1.63 -8.53 -9.78
C ASP A 160 -2.82 -8.35 -8.80
N GLY A 161 -2.52 -7.98 -7.56
CA GLY A 161 -3.48 -7.48 -6.59
C GLY A 161 -4.33 -8.54 -5.91
N LEU A 162 -5.49 -8.14 -5.38
CA LEU A 162 -6.39 -8.98 -4.59
C LEU A 162 -6.86 -10.25 -5.33
N HIS A 163 -7.12 -10.13 -6.62
CA HIS A 163 -7.60 -11.22 -7.49
C HIS A 163 -6.46 -11.84 -8.30
N SER A 164 -5.33 -12.03 -7.65
CA SER A 164 -4.09 -12.49 -8.28
C SER A 164 -4.24 -13.88 -8.88
N MET A 165 -4.08 -13.97 -10.21
CA MET A 165 -3.96 -15.22 -10.93
C MET A 165 -2.67 -15.97 -10.56
N VAL A 166 -1.57 -15.20 -10.33
CA VAL A 166 -0.30 -15.82 -9.93
C VAL A 166 -0.41 -16.47 -8.55
N ARG A 167 -1.20 -15.89 -7.63
CA ARG A 167 -1.47 -16.51 -6.32
C ARG A 167 -2.23 -17.82 -6.45
N ASP A 168 -3.17 -17.93 -7.39
CA ASP A 168 -3.97 -19.13 -7.59
C ASP A 168 -3.12 -20.34 -8.06
N LEU A 169 -1.91 -20.09 -8.54
CA LEU A 169 -0.91 -21.13 -8.90
C LEU A 169 -0.10 -21.62 -7.68
N THR A 170 -0.27 -20.96 -6.55
CA THR A 170 0.33 -21.37 -5.28
C THR A 170 -0.75 -22.03 -4.41
N ASP A 171 -0.37 -22.86 -3.47
CA ASP A 171 -1.32 -23.49 -2.54
C ASP A 171 -1.81 -22.51 -1.43
N ALA A 172 -1.67 -21.21 -1.66
CA ALA A 172 -2.04 -20.18 -0.69
C ALA A 172 -3.56 -19.96 -0.67
N PRO A 173 -4.19 -19.94 0.51
CA PRO A 173 -5.63 -19.79 0.62
C PRO A 173 -6.10 -18.42 0.08
N PRO A 174 -7.29 -18.34 -0.53
CA PRO A 174 -7.85 -17.10 -1.07
C PRO A 174 -8.13 -16.08 0.04
N ALA A 175 -8.26 -14.81 -0.36
CA ALA A 175 -8.69 -13.75 0.52
C ALA A 175 -10.13 -13.96 1.00
N LYS A 176 -10.40 -13.58 2.25
CA LYS A 176 -11.74 -13.64 2.84
C LYS A 176 -12.27 -12.24 3.10
N PRO A 177 -13.56 -11.96 2.89
CA PRO A 177 -14.16 -10.69 3.23
C PRO A 177 -14.13 -10.50 4.76
N THR A 178 -14.09 -9.24 5.19
CA THR A 178 -14.02 -8.89 6.62
C THR A 178 -15.33 -8.38 7.19
N GLY A 179 -16.38 -8.27 6.38
CA GLY A 179 -17.68 -7.75 6.77
C GLY A 179 -17.78 -6.23 6.71
N TRP A 180 -16.82 -5.55 6.06
CA TRP A 180 -16.78 -4.10 5.91
C TRP A 180 -16.44 -3.69 4.48
N SER A 181 -16.82 -2.47 4.10
CA SER A 181 -16.45 -1.85 2.85
C SER A 181 -16.22 -0.35 3.03
N SER A 182 -15.35 0.21 2.19
CA SER A 182 -15.15 1.66 2.10
C SER A 182 -15.86 2.24 0.88
N TRP A 183 -16.56 3.34 1.09
CA TRP A 183 -16.98 4.27 0.05
C TRP A 183 -15.99 5.42 0.08
N GLN A 184 -15.24 5.65 -0.99
CA GLN A 184 -14.09 6.56 -0.92
C GLN A 184 -13.79 7.25 -2.24
N GLY A 185 -13.18 8.42 -2.15
CA GLY A 185 -12.75 9.19 -3.31
C GLY A 185 -11.99 10.45 -2.92
N LEU A 186 -11.72 11.28 -3.91
CA LEU A 186 -11.16 12.61 -3.76
C LEU A 186 -12.24 13.64 -4.09
N VAL A 187 -12.26 14.75 -3.34
CA VAL A 187 -13.12 15.90 -3.62
C VAL A 187 -12.34 17.17 -3.39
N SER A 188 -12.62 18.20 -4.19
CA SER A 188 -12.03 19.53 -3.99
C SER A 188 -12.90 20.35 -3.05
N LEU A 189 -12.37 20.63 -1.83
CA LEU A 189 -13.05 21.40 -0.79
C LEU A 189 -12.06 22.39 -0.13
N PRO A 190 -11.82 23.55 -0.77
CA PRO A 190 -10.81 24.52 -0.32
C PRO A 190 -11.00 24.99 1.12
N ASP A 191 -12.25 25.13 1.56
CA ASP A 191 -12.63 25.75 2.84
C ASP A 191 -12.81 24.74 3.97
N LEU A 192 -12.76 23.43 3.69
CA LEU A 192 -13.12 22.45 4.70
C LEU A 192 -12.02 22.23 5.74
N VAL A 193 -10.78 22.43 5.36
CA VAL A 193 -9.62 22.15 6.21
C VAL A 193 -8.91 23.45 6.50
N ALA A 194 -9.15 24.02 7.70
CA ALA A 194 -8.50 25.24 8.14
C ALA A 194 -6.98 25.07 8.22
N ASP A 195 -6.51 23.90 8.72
CA ASP A 195 -5.14 23.45 8.62
C ASP A 195 -5.06 22.27 7.64
N LYS A 196 -4.54 22.55 6.45
CA LYS A 196 -4.39 21.56 5.35
C LYS A 196 -3.41 20.42 5.68
N ARG A 197 -2.95 20.29 6.91
CA ARG A 197 -1.97 19.28 7.37
C ARG A 197 -2.52 18.38 8.47
N VAL A 198 -3.72 18.65 8.95
CA VAL A 198 -4.38 17.83 9.97
C VAL A 198 -5.39 16.92 9.30
N ALA A 199 -5.23 15.62 9.50
CA ALA A 199 -6.19 14.61 9.08
C ALA A 199 -7.21 14.37 10.20
N LEU A 200 -8.47 14.18 9.82
CA LEU A 200 -9.54 13.90 10.75
C LEU A 200 -10.08 12.49 10.52
N MET A 201 -10.19 11.73 11.60
CA MET A 201 -10.87 10.44 11.64
C MET A 201 -12.03 10.53 12.62
N ILE A 202 -13.23 10.23 12.16
CA ILE A 202 -14.43 10.31 12.98
C ILE A 202 -14.99 8.89 13.13
N VAL A 203 -15.21 8.46 14.36
CA VAL A 203 -15.72 7.13 14.67
C VAL A 203 -17.08 7.20 15.31
N GLY A 204 -17.97 6.31 14.91
CA GLY A 204 -19.32 6.23 15.44
C GLY A 204 -19.78 4.81 15.69
N LYS A 205 -21.04 4.65 16.07
CA LYS A 205 -21.62 3.36 16.43
C LYS A 205 -21.68 2.37 15.24
N HIS A 206 -21.87 2.88 14.03
CA HIS A 206 -22.19 2.06 12.85
C HIS A 206 -21.22 2.28 11.68
N GLY A 207 -20.03 2.75 11.96
CA GLY A 207 -19.01 3.01 10.95
C GLY A 207 -18.02 4.08 11.37
N ASN A 208 -17.11 4.39 10.48
CA ASN A 208 -16.19 5.48 10.63
C ASN A 208 -16.06 6.24 9.30
N LEU A 209 -15.49 7.41 9.37
CA LEU A 209 -15.12 8.18 8.20
C LEU A 209 -13.76 8.86 8.41
N GLY A 210 -13.11 9.16 7.31
CA GLY A 210 -11.89 9.95 7.32
C GLY A 210 -11.95 11.09 6.33
N LEU A 211 -11.37 12.20 6.73
CA LEU A 211 -11.20 13.43 5.96
C LEU A 211 -9.74 13.84 6.01
N TRP A 212 -8.98 13.49 4.97
CA TRP A 212 -7.54 13.63 4.99
C TRP A 212 -7.08 14.54 3.83
N PRO A 213 -6.38 15.66 4.11
CA PRO A 213 -5.83 16.53 3.07
C PRO A 213 -4.87 15.74 2.17
N ALA A 214 -5.09 15.80 0.84
CA ALA A 214 -4.33 15.03 -0.15
C ALA A 214 -3.42 15.89 -1.04
N GLY A 215 -3.37 17.19 -0.80
CA GLY A 215 -2.58 18.18 -1.52
C GLY A 215 -3.43 19.14 -2.36
N GLY A 216 -2.93 20.33 -2.58
CA GLY A 216 -3.71 21.39 -3.22
C GLY A 216 -4.99 21.67 -2.44
N TYR A 217 -6.12 21.49 -3.12
CA TYR A 217 -7.46 21.58 -2.52
C TYR A 217 -8.15 20.21 -2.42
N GLU A 218 -7.44 19.13 -2.72
CA GLU A 218 -7.98 17.78 -2.70
C GLU A 218 -8.05 17.24 -1.27
N LEU A 219 -9.21 16.69 -0.94
CA LEU A 219 -9.50 15.99 0.31
C LEU A 219 -9.82 14.53 -0.04
N GLN A 220 -9.05 13.60 0.52
CA GLN A 220 -9.43 12.20 0.55
C GLN A 220 -10.52 12.02 1.58
N TRP A 221 -11.64 11.47 1.16
CA TRP A 221 -12.74 11.07 2.04
C TRP A 221 -12.98 9.57 1.92
N TRP A 222 -13.42 8.97 3.00
CA TRP A 222 -14.01 7.63 3.00
C TRP A 222 -15.07 7.50 4.07
N PHE A 223 -16.04 6.62 3.80
CA PHE A 223 -17.06 6.17 4.72
C PHE A 223 -16.97 4.65 4.80
N ASP A 224 -16.64 4.11 5.96
CA ASP A 224 -16.62 2.66 6.17
C ASP A 224 -17.96 2.20 6.74
N LEU A 225 -18.57 1.24 6.06
CA LEU A 225 -19.86 0.66 6.40
C LEU A 225 -19.78 -0.87 6.48
N PRO A 226 -20.62 -1.49 7.30
CA PRO A 226 -20.83 -2.94 7.25
C PRO A 226 -21.16 -3.39 5.82
N TRP A 227 -20.62 -4.54 5.44
CA TRP A 227 -20.80 -5.11 4.11
C TRP A 227 -20.93 -6.63 4.18
N SER A 228 -21.79 -7.20 3.32
CA SER A 228 -21.95 -8.64 3.14
C SER A 228 -21.88 -9.00 1.65
N ALA A 229 -21.71 -10.28 1.34
CA ALA A 229 -21.70 -10.75 -0.04
C ALA A 229 -23.05 -10.53 -0.75
N ASP A 230 -24.14 -10.46 0.01
CA ASP A 230 -25.51 -10.22 -0.51
C ASP A 230 -25.83 -8.72 -0.64
N PHE A 231 -24.85 -7.83 -0.42
CA PHE A 231 -25.05 -6.39 -0.51
C PHE A 231 -25.45 -5.99 -1.94
N VAL A 232 -26.63 -5.37 -2.05
CA VAL A 232 -27.13 -4.79 -3.30
C VAL A 232 -26.86 -3.28 -3.25
N ARG A 233 -26.09 -2.81 -4.23
CA ARG A 233 -25.78 -1.39 -4.35
C ARG A 233 -27.05 -0.60 -4.65
N PRO A 234 -27.42 0.43 -3.83
CA PRO A 234 -28.61 1.22 -4.06
C PRO A 234 -28.50 2.06 -5.34
N ALA A 235 -29.64 2.46 -5.90
CA ALA A 235 -29.69 3.33 -7.08
C ALA A 235 -29.09 4.73 -6.78
N SER A 236 -29.29 5.24 -5.56
CA SER A 236 -28.64 6.48 -5.10
C SER A 236 -27.77 6.16 -3.86
N PRO A 237 -26.51 5.79 -4.04
CA PRO A 237 -25.58 5.52 -2.95
C PRO A 237 -25.40 6.72 -2.03
N ILE A 238 -25.31 7.95 -2.58
CA ILE A 238 -25.13 9.16 -1.77
C ILE A 238 -26.31 9.39 -0.81
N GLY A 239 -27.51 9.03 -1.22
CA GLY A 239 -28.69 9.11 -0.36
C GLY A 239 -28.57 8.18 0.85
N MET A 240 -28.12 6.95 0.65
CA MET A 240 -27.84 6.00 1.72
C MET A 240 -26.74 6.54 2.66
N ILE A 241 -25.64 7.04 2.13
CA ILE A 241 -24.53 7.58 2.93
C ILE A 241 -25.00 8.79 3.76
N ARG A 242 -25.74 9.71 3.14
CA ARG A 242 -26.32 10.88 3.86
C ARG A 242 -27.21 10.45 5.01
N GLN A 243 -28.05 9.45 4.81
CA GLN A 243 -28.92 8.92 5.87
C GLN A 243 -28.12 8.28 7.00
N GLN A 244 -27.07 7.51 6.67
CA GLN A 244 -26.26 6.78 7.65
C GLN A 244 -25.41 7.71 8.53
N PHE A 245 -24.91 8.82 7.96
CA PHE A 245 -24.03 9.77 8.63
C PHE A 245 -24.75 11.09 9.01
N ALA A 246 -26.08 11.12 8.96
CA ALA A 246 -26.85 12.28 9.37
C ALA A 246 -26.60 12.66 10.85
N GLY A 247 -26.44 13.95 11.10
CA GLY A 247 -26.22 14.47 12.46
C GLY A 247 -24.83 14.22 13.05
N TRP A 248 -23.87 13.79 12.21
CA TRP A 248 -22.47 13.77 12.61
C TRP A 248 -21.90 15.20 12.65
N SER A 249 -20.69 15.37 13.17
CA SER A 249 -20.05 16.68 13.35
C SER A 249 -19.97 17.49 12.03
N ALA A 250 -19.98 18.82 12.12
CA ALA A 250 -20.09 19.76 11.00
C ALA A 250 -19.20 19.52 9.77
N PRO A 251 -17.95 19.04 9.85
CA PRO A 251 -17.16 18.70 8.66
C PRO A 251 -17.81 17.63 7.77
N VAL A 252 -18.57 16.72 8.37
CA VAL A 252 -19.24 15.61 7.65
C VAL A 252 -20.36 16.14 6.76
N ASP A 253 -21.22 17.02 7.31
CA ASP A 253 -22.32 17.63 6.54
C ASP A 253 -21.81 18.37 5.31
N ARG A 254 -20.69 19.07 5.41
CA ARG A 254 -20.08 19.80 4.28
C ARG A 254 -19.58 18.85 3.19
N VAL A 255 -18.94 17.75 3.56
CA VAL A 255 -18.50 16.72 2.60
C VAL A 255 -19.71 16.07 1.95
N LEU A 256 -20.69 15.64 2.74
CA LEU A 256 -21.91 15.03 2.22
C LEU A 256 -22.70 15.95 1.27
N ALA A 257 -22.69 17.27 1.52
CA ALA A 257 -23.32 18.24 0.64
C ALA A 257 -22.60 18.37 -0.72
N ALA A 258 -21.28 18.21 -0.73
CA ALA A 258 -20.47 18.34 -1.94
C ALA A 258 -20.44 17.07 -2.81
N LEU A 259 -20.70 15.89 -2.24
CA LEU A 259 -20.63 14.61 -2.95
C LEU A 259 -21.93 14.33 -3.73
N THR A 260 -21.75 13.66 -4.87
CA THR A 260 -22.81 13.14 -5.76
C THR A 260 -22.69 11.64 -5.94
N ASP A 261 -23.63 10.98 -6.61
CA ASP A 261 -23.56 9.56 -6.94
C ASP A 261 -22.40 9.25 -7.90
N ASP A 262 -21.95 10.20 -8.72
CA ASP A 262 -20.81 10.06 -9.63
C ASP A 262 -19.49 9.90 -8.84
N ASP A 263 -19.31 10.64 -7.74
CA ASP A 263 -18.15 10.52 -6.87
C ASP A 263 -18.05 9.12 -6.20
N LEU A 264 -19.18 8.43 -6.16
CA LEU A 264 -19.32 7.09 -5.57
C LEU A 264 -19.34 5.97 -6.62
N ALA A 265 -19.18 6.29 -7.94
CA ALA A 265 -19.36 5.33 -9.02
C ALA A 265 -18.52 4.04 -8.86
N GLY A 266 -17.26 4.18 -8.41
CA GLY A 266 -16.35 3.05 -8.17
C GLY A 266 -16.57 2.33 -6.85
N SER A 267 -17.40 2.85 -5.94
CA SER A 267 -17.62 2.29 -4.59
C SER A 267 -18.85 1.35 -4.57
N PRO A 268 -19.00 0.44 -3.58
CA PRO A 268 -18.08 0.25 -2.46
C PRO A 268 -16.85 -0.59 -2.81
N TYR A 269 -15.80 -0.45 -1.99
CA TYR A 269 -14.63 -1.31 -2.01
C TYR A 269 -14.67 -2.25 -0.81
N PRO A 270 -15.10 -3.51 -0.97
CA PRO A 270 -15.14 -4.47 0.14
C PRO A 270 -13.75 -4.75 0.68
N HIS A 271 -13.65 -4.86 2.01
CA HIS A 271 -12.40 -5.18 2.66
C HIS A 271 -12.18 -6.69 2.68
N PHE A 272 -11.02 -7.10 2.18
CA PHE A 272 -10.57 -8.48 2.19
C PHE A 272 -9.31 -8.64 3.02
N ARG A 273 -9.07 -9.88 3.44
CA ARG A 273 -7.85 -10.26 4.14
C ARG A 273 -7.40 -11.64 3.70
N HIS A 274 -6.12 -11.78 3.39
CA HIS A 274 -5.52 -13.11 3.29
C HIS A 274 -5.26 -13.67 4.69
N PRO A 275 -5.72 -14.89 4.99
CA PRO A 275 -5.49 -15.54 6.29
C PRO A 275 -3.99 -15.74 6.59
N VAL A 276 -3.25 -16.04 5.54
CA VAL A 276 -1.80 -16.22 5.56
C VAL A 276 -1.20 -15.50 4.36
N PRO A 277 -0.06 -14.81 4.51
CA PRO A 277 0.67 -14.27 3.36
C PRO A 277 0.98 -15.38 2.36
N GLY A 278 0.81 -15.10 1.06
CA GLY A 278 1.13 -16.04 0.00
C GLY A 278 2.63 -16.32 0.00
N ALA A 279 2.99 -17.59 -0.17
CA ALA A 279 4.34 -18.02 -0.50
C ALA A 279 4.38 -18.43 -1.96
N GLY A 280 5.54 -18.24 -2.61
CA GLY A 280 5.74 -18.65 -3.98
C GLY A 280 6.03 -20.13 -4.11
N ARG A 281 6.30 -20.56 -5.35
CA ARG A 281 6.69 -21.92 -5.69
C ARG A 281 7.81 -21.90 -6.74
N GLY A 282 8.94 -22.52 -6.42
CA GLY A 282 10.09 -22.54 -7.35
C GLY A 282 10.61 -21.14 -7.63
N ALA A 283 10.57 -20.72 -8.89
CA ALA A 283 10.95 -19.41 -9.38
C ALA A 283 9.78 -18.41 -9.45
N ILE A 284 8.72 -18.63 -8.69
CA ILE A 284 7.54 -17.76 -8.61
C ILE A 284 7.42 -17.21 -7.21
N THR A 285 7.18 -15.90 -7.04
CA THR A 285 6.84 -15.31 -5.75
C THR A 285 5.79 -14.21 -5.89
N LEU A 286 5.27 -13.69 -4.76
CA LEU A 286 4.18 -12.74 -4.69
C LEU A 286 4.59 -11.52 -3.87
N ILE A 287 4.07 -10.33 -4.25
CA ILE A 287 4.25 -9.08 -3.51
C ILE A 287 2.93 -8.32 -3.36
N GLY A 288 2.86 -7.41 -2.40
CA GLY A 288 1.71 -6.54 -2.20
C GLY A 288 0.41 -7.32 -1.96
N ASP A 289 -0.69 -6.83 -2.51
CA ASP A 289 -2.02 -7.41 -2.29
C ASP A 289 -2.17 -8.83 -2.87
N ALA A 290 -1.39 -9.20 -3.87
CA ALA A 290 -1.32 -10.59 -4.34
C ALA A 290 -0.83 -11.54 -3.24
N SER A 291 0.12 -11.09 -2.42
CA SER A 291 0.65 -11.87 -1.29
C SER A 291 -0.19 -11.71 -0.02
N HIS A 292 -0.60 -10.48 0.34
CA HIS A 292 -1.05 -10.19 1.70
C HIS A 292 -2.08 -9.07 1.81
N THR A 293 -3.10 -9.08 0.95
CA THR A 293 -4.18 -8.08 1.11
C THR A 293 -4.69 -8.03 2.55
N MET A 294 -4.98 -6.83 3.02
CA MET A 294 -5.39 -6.56 4.40
C MET A 294 -6.37 -5.39 4.46
N PRO A 295 -7.23 -5.31 5.51
CA PRO A 295 -8.11 -4.16 5.71
C PRO A 295 -7.35 -2.83 5.74
N PRO A 296 -7.89 -1.74 5.16
CA PRO A 296 -7.19 -0.46 5.03
C PRO A 296 -7.08 0.34 6.33
N THR A 297 -7.60 -0.16 7.44
CA THR A 297 -7.78 0.54 8.72
C THR A 297 -6.54 1.22 9.30
N MET A 298 -5.35 0.76 8.93
CA MET A 298 -4.08 1.40 9.33
C MET A 298 -3.30 1.96 8.14
N ALA A 299 -3.90 1.98 6.95
CA ALA A 299 -3.28 2.44 5.71
C ALA A 299 -1.89 1.84 5.45
N GLN A 300 -1.70 0.54 5.76
CA GLN A 300 -0.40 -0.14 5.65
C GLN A 300 -0.22 -0.94 4.35
N GLY A 301 -1.27 -1.26 3.58
CA GLY A 301 -1.17 -2.11 2.40
C GLY A 301 -0.07 -1.67 1.42
N THR A 302 -0.15 -0.44 0.92
CA THR A 302 0.86 0.15 0.02
C THR A 302 2.26 0.19 0.65
N ASN A 303 2.35 0.53 1.94
CA ASN A 303 3.64 0.61 2.63
C ASN A 303 4.28 -0.78 2.81
N GLN A 304 3.48 -1.82 3.03
CA GLN A 304 3.98 -3.19 3.09
C GLN A 304 4.42 -3.68 1.70
N ALA A 305 3.74 -3.30 0.62
CA ALA A 305 4.18 -3.60 -0.75
C ALA A 305 5.53 -2.93 -1.08
N LEU A 306 5.74 -1.68 -0.65
CA LEU A 306 7.05 -1.02 -0.78
C LEU A 306 8.15 -1.74 0.02
N LEU A 307 7.82 -2.22 1.23
CA LEU A 307 8.76 -3.03 2.01
C LEU A 307 9.04 -4.40 1.37
N ASP A 308 8.08 -4.99 0.66
CA ASP A 308 8.33 -6.20 -0.14
C ASP A 308 9.39 -5.92 -1.21
N THR A 309 9.23 -4.80 -1.94
CA THR A 309 10.23 -4.36 -2.93
C THR A 309 11.63 -4.29 -2.32
N MET A 310 11.77 -3.59 -1.19
CA MET A 310 13.07 -3.45 -0.52
C MET A 310 13.70 -4.79 -0.15
N VAL A 311 12.91 -5.69 0.44
CA VAL A 311 13.42 -6.99 0.91
C VAL A 311 13.72 -7.94 -0.25
N LEU A 312 12.89 -7.92 -1.29
CA LEU A 312 13.10 -8.79 -2.47
C LEU A 312 14.30 -8.32 -3.30
N CYS A 313 14.47 -7.01 -3.54
CA CYS A 313 15.68 -6.49 -4.18
C CYS A 313 16.95 -6.88 -3.38
N LYS A 314 16.90 -6.80 -2.03
CA LYS A 314 18.02 -7.25 -1.20
C LYS A 314 18.30 -8.76 -1.36
N ALA A 315 17.26 -9.60 -1.40
CA ALA A 315 17.39 -11.03 -1.57
C ALA A 315 18.07 -11.40 -2.90
N LEU A 316 17.69 -10.72 -3.98
CA LEU A 316 18.25 -10.94 -5.31
C LEU A 316 19.64 -10.34 -5.47
N ALA A 317 19.94 -9.21 -4.80
CA ALA A 317 21.26 -8.60 -4.80
C ALA A 317 22.33 -9.44 -4.05
N ASP A 318 21.91 -10.36 -3.20
CA ASP A 318 22.79 -11.27 -2.46
C ASP A 318 23.05 -12.61 -3.19
N LEU A 319 22.51 -12.78 -4.41
CA LEU A 319 22.76 -13.96 -5.24
C LEU A 319 24.23 -13.99 -5.71
N PRO A 320 24.81 -15.22 -5.91
CA PRO A 320 26.12 -15.34 -6.52
C PRO A 320 26.12 -14.88 -7.99
N PRO A 321 27.29 -14.65 -8.61
CA PRO A 321 27.41 -14.21 -10.00
C PRO A 321 26.72 -15.09 -11.03
N GLU A 322 26.69 -16.40 -10.80
CA GLU A 322 26.03 -17.43 -11.61
C GLU A 322 25.08 -18.22 -10.70
N PRO A 323 23.86 -17.70 -10.42
CA PRO A 323 22.97 -18.35 -9.50
C PRO A 323 22.34 -19.59 -10.12
N SER A 324 22.41 -20.68 -9.37
CA SER A 324 21.62 -21.87 -9.68
C SER A 324 20.14 -21.66 -9.34
N HIS A 325 19.28 -22.54 -9.84
CA HIS A 325 17.85 -22.54 -9.48
C HIS A 325 17.62 -22.68 -7.96
N ASP A 326 18.46 -23.46 -7.29
CA ASP A 326 18.42 -23.60 -5.84
C ASP A 326 18.80 -22.31 -5.12
N ASP A 327 19.76 -21.55 -5.67
CA ASP A 327 20.12 -20.22 -5.13
C ASP A 327 18.95 -19.26 -5.22
N LEU A 328 18.29 -19.20 -6.40
CA LEU A 328 17.11 -18.38 -6.59
C LEU A 328 15.97 -18.80 -5.65
N ALA A 329 15.66 -20.08 -5.60
CA ALA A 329 14.62 -20.58 -4.70
C ALA A 329 14.94 -20.31 -3.22
N ARG A 330 16.22 -20.36 -2.81
CA ARG A 330 16.64 -19.97 -1.44
C ARG A 330 16.46 -18.48 -1.19
N ALA A 331 16.82 -17.62 -2.14
CA ALA A 331 16.63 -16.18 -2.04
C ALA A 331 15.16 -15.80 -1.89
N LEU A 332 14.27 -16.42 -2.69
CA LEU A 332 12.83 -16.20 -2.60
C LEU A 332 12.26 -16.67 -1.26
N ARG A 333 12.63 -17.87 -0.80
CA ARG A 333 12.24 -18.36 0.54
C ARG A 333 12.74 -17.44 1.66
N TRP A 334 13.94 -16.90 1.55
CA TRP A 334 14.47 -15.94 2.52
C TRP A 334 13.63 -14.65 2.55
N TYR A 335 13.28 -14.11 1.37
CA TYR A 335 12.38 -12.98 1.23
C TYR A 335 11.04 -13.25 1.94
N GLU A 336 10.36 -14.33 1.59
CA GLU A 336 9.06 -14.72 2.12
C GLU A 336 9.08 -14.90 3.64
N ASN A 337 10.05 -15.62 4.16
CA ASN A 337 10.22 -15.83 5.61
C ASN A 337 10.51 -14.52 6.36
N THR A 338 11.31 -13.63 5.76
CA THR A 338 11.65 -12.33 6.31
C THR A 338 10.40 -11.44 6.40
N ARG A 339 9.52 -11.47 5.40
CA ARG A 339 8.29 -10.68 5.37
C ARG A 339 7.17 -11.28 6.20
N ARG A 340 7.00 -12.59 6.18
CA ARG A 340 5.85 -13.33 6.71
C ARG A 340 5.42 -12.90 8.12
N ARG A 341 6.34 -12.85 9.07
CA ARG A 341 6.01 -12.51 10.48
C ARG A 341 5.53 -11.08 10.64
N LYS A 342 6.18 -10.14 9.94
CA LYS A 342 5.88 -8.70 10.05
C LYS A 342 4.57 -8.36 9.36
N VAL A 343 4.35 -8.89 8.16
CA VAL A 343 3.09 -8.75 7.42
C VAL A 343 1.94 -9.36 8.21
N ALA A 344 2.13 -10.56 8.78
CA ALA A 344 1.11 -11.20 9.62
C ALA A 344 0.76 -10.37 10.86
N ALA A 345 1.75 -9.72 11.49
CA ALA A 345 1.51 -8.81 12.61
C ALA A 345 0.66 -7.59 12.19
N VAL A 346 1.02 -6.94 11.08
CA VAL A 346 0.23 -5.83 10.53
C VAL A 346 -1.18 -6.29 10.18
N SER A 347 -1.33 -7.41 9.45
CA SER A 347 -2.61 -7.96 9.05
C SER A 347 -3.51 -8.34 10.24
N ARG A 348 -2.94 -8.80 11.35
CA ARG A 348 -3.71 -9.06 12.58
C ARG A 348 -4.23 -7.78 13.22
N VAL A 349 -3.38 -6.76 13.33
CA VAL A 349 -3.77 -5.47 13.93
C VAL A 349 -4.83 -4.78 13.07
N THR A 350 -4.66 -4.75 11.76
CA THR A 350 -5.67 -4.18 10.83
C THR A 350 -7.00 -4.94 10.90
N ALA A 351 -6.95 -6.25 11.10
CA ALA A 351 -8.16 -7.10 11.20
C ALA A 351 -8.96 -6.88 12.49
N LEU A 352 -8.40 -6.26 13.52
CA LEU A 352 -9.15 -5.89 14.73
C LEU A 352 -10.16 -4.78 14.45
N GLN A 353 -9.98 -4.03 13.36
CA GLN A 353 -10.89 -2.96 12.91
C GLN A 353 -11.32 -2.02 14.04
N LEU A 354 -10.38 -1.66 14.91
CA LEU A 354 -10.62 -0.87 16.12
C LEU A 354 -11.33 0.45 15.81
N SER A 355 -11.05 1.03 14.65
CA SER A 355 -11.66 2.27 14.18
C SER A 355 -13.14 2.14 13.80
N HIS A 356 -13.68 0.94 13.73
CA HIS A 356 -15.09 0.74 13.40
C HIS A 356 -16.02 0.71 14.63
N SER A 357 -15.47 0.94 15.83
CA SER A 357 -16.26 0.94 17.06
C SER A 357 -15.85 2.08 17.99
N GLU A 358 -16.71 3.06 18.14
CA GLU A 358 -16.52 4.14 19.11
C GLU A 358 -16.33 3.59 20.54
N LEU A 359 -17.09 2.58 20.93
CA LEU A 359 -17.02 1.99 22.28
C LEU A 359 -15.64 1.43 22.59
N VAL A 360 -15.00 0.80 21.59
CA VAL A 360 -13.63 0.26 21.74
C VAL A 360 -12.58 1.38 21.86
N LEU A 361 -12.82 2.51 21.22
CA LEU A 361 -11.88 3.64 21.22
C LEU A 361 -12.13 4.63 22.37
N ARG A 362 -13.27 4.62 23.05
CA ARG A 362 -13.55 5.54 24.17
C ARG A 362 -12.47 5.57 25.27
N PRO A 363 -11.86 4.44 25.68
CA PRO A 363 -10.77 4.46 26.65
C PRO A 363 -9.52 5.21 26.17
N ALA A 364 -9.33 5.36 24.86
CA ALA A 364 -8.21 6.12 24.32
C ALA A 364 -8.20 7.58 24.79
N ALA A 365 -9.37 8.18 25.02
CA ALA A 365 -9.50 9.55 25.52
C ALA A 365 -8.86 9.78 26.91
N PHE A 366 -8.58 8.74 27.66
CA PHE A 366 -7.90 8.81 28.96
C PHE A 366 -6.39 8.60 28.87
N ILE A 367 -5.88 8.27 27.68
CA ILE A 367 -4.45 8.06 27.44
C ILE A 367 -3.87 9.35 26.84
N PRO A 368 -2.77 9.87 27.39
CA PRO A 368 -2.12 11.05 26.81
C PRO A 368 -1.69 10.84 25.35
N ASP A 369 -1.91 11.83 24.50
CA ASP A 369 -1.62 11.79 23.04
C ASP A 369 -0.17 11.38 22.72
N ARG A 370 0.78 11.78 23.58
CA ARG A 370 2.18 11.34 23.45
C ARG A 370 2.37 9.83 23.51
N LEU A 371 1.54 9.12 24.28
CA LEU A 371 1.60 7.66 24.38
C LEU A 371 0.96 6.99 23.16
N HIS A 372 -0.10 7.56 22.58
CA HIS A 372 -0.63 7.12 21.30
C HIS A 372 0.41 7.25 20.19
N THR A 373 1.04 8.44 20.10
CA THR A 373 2.11 8.71 19.14
C THR A 373 3.31 7.76 19.32
N TRP A 374 3.73 7.57 20.57
CA TRP A 374 4.81 6.64 20.89
C TRP A 374 4.45 5.18 20.50
N GLY A 375 3.26 4.71 20.87
CA GLY A 375 2.79 3.36 20.56
C GLY A 375 2.76 3.10 19.06
N MET A 376 2.20 4.03 18.27
CA MET A 376 2.18 3.94 16.80
C MET A 376 3.61 3.96 16.23
N THR A 377 4.49 4.83 16.75
CA THR A 377 5.89 4.89 16.34
C THR A 377 6.60 3.55 16.59
N MET A 378 6.41 2.94 17.77
CA MET A 378 7.00 1.65 18.11
C MET A 378 6.45 0.52 17.23
N PHE A 379 5.14 0.53 16.96
CA PHE A 379 4.54 -0.43 16.03
C PHE A 379 5.17 -0.32 14.64
N LEU A 380 5.22 0.88 14.06
CA LEU A 380 5.84 1.09 12.75
C LEU A 380 7.32 0.70 12.74
N ARG A 381 8.07 1.00 13.79
CA ARG A 381 9.45 0.56 13.95
C ARG A 381 9.58 -0.96 13.89
N SER A 382 8.69 -1.68 14.54
CA SER A 382 8.74 -3.15 14.63
C SER A 382 8.55 -3.84 13.28
N VAL A 383 7.75 -3.23 12.38
CA VAL A 383 7.40 -3.82 11.06
C VAL A 383 8.24 -3.29 9.90
N SER A 384 9.10 -2.28 10.09
CA SER A 384 9.78 -1.53 9.02
C SER A 384 11.14 -2.07 8.57
N HIS A 385 11.63 -3.21 9.09
CA HIS A 385 12.98 -3.74 8.78
C HIS A 385 14.11 -2.70 8.89
N ARG A 386 14.10 -1.85 9.91
CA ARG A 386 14.96 -0.66 10.04
C ARG A 386 16.46 -0.92 9.83
N ARG A 387 17.01 -2.02 10.36
CA ARG A 387 18.44 -2.35 10.21
C ARG A 387 18.79 -2.54 8.74
N MET A 388 17.99 -3.33 8.02
CA MET A 388 18.16 -3.58 6.58
C MET A 388 17.98 -2.29 5.79
N SER A 389 16.95 -1.51 6.10
CA SER A 389 16.69 -0.22 5.44
C SER A 389 17.85 0.76 5.62
N ALA A 390 18.42 0.87 6.82
CA ALA A 390 19.60 1.71 7.09
C ALA A 390 20.85 1.23 6.35
N GLU A 391 21.06 -0.09 6.26
CA GLU A 391 22.16 -0.68 5.49
C GLU A 391 22.04 -0.34 4.00
N ILE A 392 20.85 -0.51 3.41
CA ILE A 392 20.57 -0.17 2.02
C ILE A 392 20.80 1.32 1.77
N SER A 393 20.27 2.20 2.63
CA SER A 393 20.42 3.66 2.48
C SER A 393 21.88 4.08 2.50
N ARG A 394 22.69 3.53 3.41
CA ARG A 394 24.14 3.77 3.45
C ARG A 394 24.85 3.27 2.18
N GLY A 395 24.49 2.09 1.70
CA GLY A 395 25.04 1.53 0.46
C GLY A 395 24.71 2.36 -0.79
N LEU A 396 23.60 3.10 -0.76
CA LEU A 396 23.17 4.02 -1.82
C LEU A 396 23.75 5.44 -1.66
N GLY A 397 24.51 5.70 -0.58
CA GLY A 397 25.04 7.05 -0.29
C GLY A 397 23.94 8.05 0.10
N LEU A 398 22.78 7.57 0.49
CA LEU A 398 21.71 8.41 1.03
C LEU A 398 22.10 8.81 2.45
N ALA A 399 21.92 10.09 2.79
CA ALA A 399 22.21 10.59 4.14
C ALA A 399 21.56 9.69 5.19
N ASP A 400 22.34 9.37 6.24
CA ASP A 400 21.83 8.59 7.36
C ASP A 400 20.58 9.31 7.91
N ILE A 401 19.42 8.70 7.73
CA ILE A 401 18.19 9.08 8.42
C ILE A 401 18.36 8.52 9.85
N SER A 402 19.45 8.91 10.50
CA SER A 402 19.65 8.66 11.92
C SER A 402 18.64 9.50 12.69
N PRO A 403 17.98 8.95 13.71
CA PRO A 403 17.21 9.80 14.62
C PRO A 403 18.18 10.83 15.18
N ILE A 404 17.85 12.11 15.00
CA ILE A 404 18.48 13.19 15.75
C ILE A 404 18.37 12.76 17.21
N ALA A 405 19.53 12.45 17.80
CA ALA A 405 19.62 12.18 19.22
C ALA A 405 19.24 13.47 19.94
N GLY A 406 18.20 13.43 20.72
CA GLY A 406 17.67 14.49 21.54
C GLY A 406 16.60 13.94 22.45
#